data_f4639ae1dcd361ec8e689acd4b974785
#
_entry.id   f4639ae1dcd361ec8e689acd4b974785
#
_cell.length_a   1.000
_cell.length_b   1.000
_cell.length_c   1.000
_cell.angle_alpha   90.00
_cell.angle_beta   90.00
_cell.angle_gamma   90.00
#
_symmetry.space_group_name_H-M   'P 1'
#
loop_
_entity.id
_entity.type
_entity.pdbx_description
1 polymer ?
#
loop_
_entity_poly.entity_id
_entity_poly.type
_entity_poly.pdbx_seq_one_letter_code
_entity_poly.pdbx_strand_id
1 'polypeptide(L)'
;MPNRRKLLLAAGLSSCALPCVQAARQPKQPHVVVIGAGGAGLAAAAEAARCGALVTVLEKQNAVGGDTLISGGFYAAVDPKRQIPQGISDSIERFTADLLESGGEKSDPRLAQILARGAGAMLEQLESLGMRFQPDVIEIYGAHWPRCHKPMMPNGVGYIQALHSAALRRGAQIRTNCQ
;
A
#
# COMPACT_ATOMS: atom_id res chain seq x y z
N MET A 1 -73.13 -50.29 -1.92
CA MET A 1 -72.61 -49.50 -0.77
C MET A 1 -71.38 -50.14 -0.22
N PRO A 2 -70.20 -49.68 -0.49
CA PRO A 2 -68.97 -50.18 0.10
C PRO A 2 -68.43 -49.26 1.19
N ASN A 3 -67.89 -49.87 2.11
CA ASN A 3 -67.48 -49.66 3.48
C ASN A 3 -66.44 -48.52 3.68
N ARG A 4 -66.78 -47.46 4.40
CA ARG A 4 -66.01 -46.35 4.81
C ARG A 4 -65.12 -46.59 6.05
N ARG A 5 -64.45 -47.71 6.14
CA ARG A 5 -63.62 -48.00 7.34
C ARG A 5 -62.31 -48.67 6.98
N LYS A 6 -61.40 -47.99 6.30
CA LYS A 6 -59.98 -48.38 6.30
C LYS A 6 -59.14 -47.26 5.58
N LEU A 7 -59.11 -46.08 6.13
CA LEU A 7 -58.18 -45.10 5.72
C LEU A 7 -57.76 -44.23 6.90
N LEU A 8 -57.12 -44.83 7.85
CA LEU A 8 -56.38 -44.15 8.93
C LEU A 8 -55.24 -45.09 9.30
N LEU A 9 -54.02 -44.72 9.00
CA LEU A 9 -52.75 -45.13 9.62
C LEU A 9 -51.63 -45.17 8.56
N ALA A 10 -51.09 -44.02 8.23
CA ALA A 10 -49.72 -43.85 7.80
C ALA A 10 -49.37 -42.35 7.77
N ALA A 11 -49.51 -41.66 8.91
CA ALA A 11 -48.81 -40.37 9.08
C ALA A 11 -47.44 -40.73 9.65
N GLY A 12 -46.51 -41.03 8.76
CA GLY A 12 -45.09 -41.17 9.08
C GLY A 12 -44.54 -39.81 9.48
N LEU A 13 -44.09 -39.66 10.72
CA LEU A 13 -43.32 -38.55 11.24
C LEU A 13 -41.96 -38.53 10.51
N SER A 14 -41.90 -37.81 9.40
CA SER A 14 -40.64 -37.47 8.77
C SER A 14 -39.98 -36.40 9.62
N SER A 15 -39.12 -36.82 10.53
CA SER A 15 -38.24 -35.94 11.29
C SER A 15 -37.26 -35.30 10.31
N CYS A 16 -37.58 -34.12 9.80
CA CYS A 16 -36.62 -33.24 9.10
C CYS A 16 -35.56 -32.79 10.11
N ALA A 17 -34.51 -33.59 10.25
CA ALA A 17 -33.27 -33.10 10.85
C ALA A 17 -32.71 -31.99 9.96
N LEU A 18 -33.01 -30.75 10.27
CA LEU A 18 -32.32 -29.60 9.66
C LEU A 18 -30.83 -29.73 9.99
N PRO A 19 -29.93 -29.76 8.98
CA PRO A 19 -28.52 -29.73 9.28
C PRO A 19 -28.24 -28.41 10.01
N CYS A 20 -27.76 -28.52 11.24
CA CYS A 20 -27.24 -27.38 11.99
C CYS A 20 -26.04 -26.88 11.22
N VAL A 21 -26.24 -25.89 10.34
CA VAL A 21 -25.15 -25.20 9.69
C VAL A 21 -24.38 -24.48 10.79
N GLN A 22 -23.32 -25.12 11.26
CA GLN A 22 -22.34 -24.46 12.12
C GLN A 22 -21.83 -23.28 11.34
N ALA A 23 -22.28 -22.07 11.73
CA ALA A 23 -21.74 -20.85 11.20
C ALA A 23 -20.24 -20.88 11.48
N ALA A 24 -19.44 -21.12 10.43
CA ALA A 24 -18.00 -21.05 10.53
C ALA A 24 -17.68 -19.67 11.12
N ARG A 25 -17.01 -19.65 12.28
CA ARG A 25 -16.54 -18.38 12.88
C ARG A 25 -15.71 -17.68 11.82
N GLN A 26 -16.23 -16.61 11.26
CA GLN A 26 -15.42 -15.78 10.35
C GLN A 26 -14.15 -15.38 11.09
N PRO A 27 -12.98 -15.55 10.47
CA PRO A 27 -11.73 -15.13 11.10
C PRO A 27 -11.85 -13.68 11.51
N LYS A 28 -11.53 -13.41 12.78
CA LYS A 28 -11.62 -12.05 13.34
C LYS A 28 -10.74 -11.14 12.50
N GLN A 29 -11.32 -10.13 11.86
CA GLN A 29 -10.59 -9.18 11.04
C GLN A 29 -9.47 -8.55 11.87
N PRO A 30 -8.19 -8.61 11.45
CA PRO A 30 -7.08 -8.03 12.22
C PRO A 30 -7.24 -6.51 12.32
N HIS A 31 -6.92 -5.95 13.47
CA HIS A 31 -6.86 -4.51 13.67
C HIS A 31 -5.40 -4.06 13.70
N VAL A 32 -5.02 -3.19 12.77
CA VAL A 32 -3.67 -2.63 12.65
C VAL A 32 -3.72 -1.17 13.09
N VAL A 33 -2.86 -0.83 14.05
CA VAL A 33 -2.64 0.55 14.46
C VAL A 33 -1.33 1.04 13.86
N VAL A 34 -1.38 2.13 13.11
CA VAL A 34 -0.22 2.78 12.49
C VAL A 34 0.08 4.08 13.24
N ILE A 35 1.31 4.26 13.69
CA ILE A 35 1.75 5.46 14.40
C ILE A 35 2.48 6.38 13.42
N GLY A 36 1.93 7.56 13.19
CA GLY A 36 2.41 8.56 12.26
C GLY A 36 1.74 8.51 10.88
N ALA A 37 1.28 9.64 10.38
CA ALA A 37 0.63 9.82 9.09
C ALA A 37 1.55 10.51 8.05
N GLY A 38 2.85 10.23 8.09
CA GLY A 38 3.80 10.54 7.02
C GLY A 38 3.67 9.54 5.87
N GLY A 39 4.52 9.66 4.85
CA GLY A 39 4.50 8.80 3.66
C GLY A 39 4.55 7.31 3.98
N ALA A 40 5.44 6.88 4.87
CA ALA A 40 5.56 5.48 5.27
C ALA A 40 4.32 4.96 5.99
N GLY A 41 3.78 5.74 6.95
CA GLY A 41 2.58 5.36 7.70
C GLY A 41 1.34 5.29 6.81
N LEU A 42 1.16 6.24 5.92
CA LEU A 42 0.05 6.24 4.97
C LEU A 42 0.14 5.08 3.96
N ALA A 43 1.35 4.74 3.50
CA ALA A 43 1.57 3.58 2.64
C ALA A 43 1.25 2.27 3.38
N ALA A 44 1.73 2.12 4.62
CA ALA A 44 1.43 0.97 5.46
C ALA A 44 -0.08 0.83 5.73
N ALA A 45 -0.75 1.95 6.05
CA ALA A 45 -2.19 1.98 6.29
C ALA A 45 -3.00 1.58 5.04
N ALA A 46 -2.62 2.14 3.88
CA ALA A 46 -3.27 1.81 2.63
C ALA A 46 -3.11 0.33 2.27
N GLU A 47 -1.93 -0.24 2.49
CA GLU A 47 -1.65 -1.64 2.19
C GLU A 47 -2.33 -2.59 3.18
N ALA A 48 -2.27 -2.32 4.48
CA ALA A 48 -2.96 -3.12 5.49
C ALA A 48 -4.49 -3.15 5.24
N ALA A 49 -5.08 -2.00 4.91
CA ALA A 49 -6.49 -1.93 4.56
C ALA A 49 -6.82 -2.68 3.26
N ARG A 50 -5.92 -2.64 2.25
CA ARG A 50 -6.05 -3.43 1.03
C ARG A 50 -6.07 -4.93 1.31
N CYS A 51 -5.30 -5.37 2.30
CA CYS A 51 -5.26 -6.77 2.78
C CYS A 51 -6.44 -7.13 3.70
N GLY A 52 -7.42 -6.24 3.88
CA GLY A 52 -8.64 -6.52 4.65
C GLY A 52 -8.51 -6.28 6.15
N ALA A 53 -7.49 -5.60 6.63
CA ALA A 53 -7.40 -5.21 8.04
C ALA A 53 -8.29 -3.99 8.35
N LEU A 54 -8.78 -3.92 9.59
CA LEU A 54 -9.25 -2.66 10.18
C LEU A 54 -8.02 -1.82 10.51
N VAL A 55 -7.96 -0.59 10.02
CA VAL A 55 -6.78 0.26 10.20
C VAL A 55 -7.12 1.55 10.91
N THR A 56 -6.35 1.87 11.96
CA THR A 56 -6.37 3.17 12.62
C THR A 56 -4.98 3.79 12.55
N VAL A 57 -4.89 4.98 11.96
CA VAL A 57 -3.65 5.78 11.94
C VAL A 57 -3.75 6.84 13.03
N LEU A 58 -2.72 6.95 13.86
CA LEU A 58 -2.59 7.97 14.90
C LEU A 58 -1.51 8.96 14.49
N GLU A 59 -1.86 10.24 14.39
CA GLU A 59 -0.94 11.31 14.02
C GLU A 59 -0.90 12.36 15.14
N LYS A 60 0.30 12.73 15.57
CA LYS A 60 0.49 13.70 16.65
C LYS A 60 0.17 15.14 16.25
N GLN A 61 0.39 15.48 14.97
CA GLN A 61 0.13 16.80 14.42
C GLN A 61 -1.37 16.96 14.12
N ASN A 62 -1.77 18.20 13.82
CA ASN A 62 -3.12 18.51 13.39
C ASN A 62 -3.40 18.14 11.92
N ALA A 63 -2.37 17.74 11.16
CA ALA A 63 -2.46 17.39 9.75
C ALA A 63 -1.55 16.19 9.42
N VAL A 64 -1.91 15.44 8.38
CA VAL A 64 -1.09 14.36 7.81
C VAL A 64 0.05 14.93 6.96
N GLY A 65 1.13 14.16 6.81
CA GLY A 65 2.21 14.52 5.88
C GLY A 65 3.61 14.26 6.43
N GLY A 66 3.88 14.65 7.66
CA GLY A 66 5.20 14.53 8.26
C GLY A 66 6.30 15.12 7.37
N ASP A 67 7.52 14.62 7.50
CA ASP A 67 8.67 15.07 6.71
C ASP A 67 8.53 14.79 5.21
N THR A 68 7.71 13.81 4.84
CA THR A 68 7.44 13.53 3.42
C THR A 68 6.82 14.74 2.73
N LEU A 69 5.89 15.43 3.38
CA LEU A 69 5.20 16.60 2.82
C LEU A 69 6.16 17.74 2.45
N ILE A 70 7.17 17.98 3.29
CA ILE A 70 8.13 19.07 3.15
C ILE A 70 9.42 18.68 2.42
N SER A 71 9.59 17.39 2.08
CA SER A 71 10.75 16.91 1.32
C SER A 71 10.79 17.49 -0.09
N GLY A 72 11.95 17.43 -0.76
CA GLY A 72 12.07 17.83 -2.17
C GLY A 72 11.23 17.01 -3.14
N GLY A 73 10.71 15.86 -2.71
CA GLY A 73 9.77 15.03 -3.43
C GLY A 73 10.35 14.19 -4.58
N PHE A 74 11.65 14.24 -4.83
CA PHE A 74 12.27 13.40 -5.86
C PHE A 74 12.18 11.92 -5.51
N TYR A 75 11.93 11.10 -6.52
CA TYR A 75 11.81 9.66 -6.37
C TYR A 75 12.85 8.94 -7.24
N ALA A 76 13.77 8.25 -6.61
CA ALA A 76 14.80 7.49 -7.31
C ALA A 76 14.32 6.05 -7.61
N ALA A 77 14.34 5.67 -8.87
CA ALA A 77 13.98 4.32 -9.31
C ALA A 77 14.66 3.98 -10.64
N VAL A 78 15.01 2.72 -10.82
CA VAL A 78 15.32 2.17 -12.14
C VAL A 78 13.99 2.05 -12.89
N ASP A 79 13.84 2.83 -13.96
CA ASP A 79 12.63 2.88 -14.80
C ASP A 79 13.00 2.82 -16.28
N PRO A 80 13.12 1.62 -16.84
CA PRO A 80 13.47 1.46 -18.25
C PRO A 80 12.49 2.16 -19.21
N LYS A 81 11.23 2.35 -18.81
CA LYS A 81 10.21 3.01 -19.66
C LYS A 81 10.56 4.46 -19.95
N ARG A 82 11.14 5.16 -18.96
CA ARG A 82 11.56 6.56 -19.13
C ARG A 82 13.06 6.70 -19.43
N GLN A 83 13.89 5.81 -18.87
CA GLN A 83 15.34 5.91 -19.02
C GLN A 83 15.83 5.54 -20.43
N ILE A 84 15.36 4.43 -21.00
CA ILE A 84 15.81 3.96 -22.31
C ILE A 84 15.58 5.00 -23.43
N PRO A 85 14.39 5.63 -23.56
CA PRO A 85 14.17 6.66 -24.59
C PRO A 85 15.08 7.88 -24.44
N GLN A 86 15.64 8.12 -23.24
CA GLN A 86 16.56 9.22 -22.95
C GLN A 86 18.03 8.78 -23.04
N GLY A 87 18.32 7.58 -23.53
CA GLY A 87 19.68 7.04 -23.66
C GLY A 87 20.32 6.66 -22.33
N ILE A 88 19.53 6.54 -21.25
CA ILE A 88 20.03 6.20 -19.92
C ILE A 88 19.97 4.69 -19.75
N SER A 89 21.13 4.07 -19.51
CA SER A 89 21.25 2.65 -19.14
C SER A 89 21.48 2.54 -17.65
N ASP A 90 20.56 1.92 -16.92
CA ASP A 90 20.63 1.77 -15.47
C ASP A 90 20.35 0.33 -15.04
N SER A 91 20.67 -0.03 -13.81
CA SER A 91 20.38 -1.36 -13.25
C SER A 91 20.18 -1.31 -11.74
N ILE A 92 19.56 -2.37 -11.22
CA ILE A 92 19.35 -2.56 -9.78
C ILE A 92 20.71 -2.64 -9.05
N GLU A 93 21.69 -3.29 -9.66
CA GLU A 93 23.03 -3.45 -9.10
C GLU A 93 23.72 -2.09 -8.96
N ARG A 94 23.67 -1.26 -10.01
CA ARG A 94 24.20 0.12 -9.98
C ARG A 94 23.48 0.95 -8.93
N PHE A 95 22.15 0.90 -8.88
CA PHE A 95 21.38 1.65 -7.89
C PHE A 95 21.74 1.22 -6.47
N THR A 96 21.90 -0.10 -6.23
CA THR A 96 22.32 -0.62 -4.92
C THR A 96 23.72 -0.11 -4.54
N ALA A 97 24.67 -0.12 -5.48
CA ALA A 97 26.01 0.40 -5.24
C ALA A 97 26.00 1.89 -4.90
N ASP A 98 25.26 2.70 -5.64
CA ASP A 98 25.12 4.14 -5.38
C ASP A 98 24.51 4.42 -4.00
N LEU A 99 23.53 3.62 -3.55
CA LEU A 99 22.96 3.74 -2.21
C LEU A 99 23.97 3.46 -1.10
N LEU A 100 24.83 2.46 -1.29
CA LEU A 100 25.88 2.12 -0.33
C LEU A 100 26.95 3.20 -0.29
N GLU A 101 27.43 3.64 -1.43
CA GLU A 101 28.44 4.71 -1.55
C GLU A 101 27.95 6.01 -0.94
N SER A 102 26.74 6.46 -1.31
CA SER A 102 26.11 7.69 -0.78
C SER A 102 25.88 7.61 0.73
N GLY A 103 25.65 6.41 1.25
CA GLY A 103 25.52 6.15 2.69
C GLY A 103 26.86 6.03 3.41
N GLY A 104 28.00 6.24 2.75
CA GLY A 104 29.35 6.10 3.32
C GLY A 104 29.62 4.70 3.85
N GLU A 105 29.14 3.69 3.17
CA GLU A 105 29.25 2.25 3.50
C GLU A 105 28.67 1.88 4.88
N LYS A 106 27.80 2.74 5.44
CA LYS A 106 27.14 2.50 6.74
C LYS A 106 25.75 1.89 6.57
N SER A 107 25.20 1.90 5.37
CA SER A 107 23.88 1.35 5.07
C SER A 107 23.89 -0.19 5.10
N ASP A 108 22.79 -0.81 5.55
CA ASP A 108 22.64 -2.27 5.43
C ASP A 108 22.47 -2.64 3.95
N PRO A 109 23.38 -3.45 3.37
CA PRO A 109 23.32 -3.81 1.95
C PRO A 109 22.04 -4.54 1.55
N ARG A 110 21.43 -5.29 2.47
CA ARG A 110 20.17 -6.00 2.21
C ARG A 110 19.02 -5.01 2.07
N LEU A 111 18.98 -3.97 2.92
CA LEU A 111 17.96 -2.92 2.83
C LEU A 111 18.14 -2.08 1.58
N ALA A 112 19.37 -1.72 1.22
CA ALA A 112 19.67 -1.01 -0.03
C ALA A 112 19.19 -1.81 -1.26
N GLN A 113 19.42 -3.12 -1.28
CA GLN A 113 18.99 -3.99 -2.37
C GLN A 113 17.45 -4.11 -2.43
N ILE A 114 16.76 -4.25 -1.28
CA ILE A 114 15.29 -4.30 -1.22
C ILE A 114 14.71 -2.99 -1.76
N LEU A 115 15.27 -1.84 -1.36
CA LEU A 115 14.84 -0.52 -1.85
C LEU A 115 15.03 -0.43 -3.35
N ALA A 116 16.23 -0.71 -3.87
CA ALA A 116 16.53 -0.59 -5.29
C ALA A 116 15.61 -1.48 -6.15
N ARG A 117 15.37 -2.72 -5.73
CA ARG A 117 14.48 -3.67 -6.44
C ARG A 117 13.01 -3.26 -6.39
N GLY A 118 12.54 -2.71 -5.26
CA GLY A 118 11.14 -2.34 -5.05
C GLY A 118 10.76 -1.00 -5.65
N ALA A 119 11.72 -0.10 -5.87
CA ALA A 119 11.46 1.28 -6.23
C ALA A 119 10.66 1.44 -7.54
N GLY A 120 10.97 0.68 -8.59
CA GLY A 120 10.27 0.75 -9.86
C GLY A 120 8.80 0.35 -9.75
N ALA A 121 8.52 -0.78 -9.09
CA ALA A 121 7.14 -1.24 -8.86
C ALA A 121 6.34 -0.25 -7.99
N MET A 122 6.98 0.36 -7.00
CA MET A 122 6.33 1.39 -6.17
C MET A 122 6.07 2.67 -6.95
N LEU A 123 6.95 3.07 -7.89
CA LEU A 123 6.72 4.20 -8.80
C LEU A 123 5.41 3.99 -9.60
N GLU A 124 5.26 2.81 -10.21
CA GLU A 124 4.05 2.44 -10.95
C GLU A 124 2.81 2.43 -10.03
N GLN A 125 2.95 1.95 -8.81
CA GLN A 125 1.86 1.96 -7.84
C GLN A 125 1.44 3.39 -7.47
N LEU A 126 2.38 4.30 -7.23
CA LEU A 126 2.10 5.71 -6.95
C LEU A 126 1.35 6.37 -8.12
N GLU A 127 1.76 6.07 -9.35
CA GLU A 127 1.08 6.56 -10.55
C GLU A 127 -0.35 6.01 -10.67
N SER A 128 -0.55 4.74 -10.33
CA SER A 128 -1.88 4.10 -10.30
C SER A 128 -2.81 4.75 -9.25
N LEU A 129 -2.23 5.30 -8.19
CA LEU A 129 -2.96 6.06 -7.17
C LEU A 129 -3.24 7.52 -7.56
N GLY A 130 -2.82 7.92 -8.76
CA GLY A 130 -3.08 9.25 -9.32
C GLY A 130 -1.92 10.22 -9.23
N MET A 131 -0.77 9.81 -8.72
CA MET A 131 0.43 10.63 -8.75
C MET A 131 0.93 10.82 -10.19
N ARG A 132 1.56 11.96 -10.48
CA ARG A 132 2.13 12.27 -11.78
C ARG A 132 3.57 12.74 -11.64
N PHE A 133 4.43 12.24 -12.52
CA PHE A 133 5.82 12.63 -12.61
C PHE A 133 6.10 13.33 -13.95
N GLN A 134 7.13 14.17 -13.97
CA GLN A 134 7.63 14.73 -15.21
C GLN A 134 8.20 13.60 -16.10
N PRO A 135 8.19 13.76 -17.43
CA PRO A 135 8.68 12.73 -18.33
C PRO A 135 10.19 12.50 -18.20
N ASP A 136 10.94 13.56 -17.89
CA ASP A 136 12.39 13.49 -17.83
C ASP A 136 12.87 12.84 -16.54
N VAL A 137 13.87 11.98 -16.69
CA VAL A 137 14.63 11.41 -15.58
C VAL A 137 15.91 12.21 -15.41
N ILE A 138 16.16 12.66 -14.20
CA ILE A 138 17.26 13.57 -13.91
C ILE A 138 18.22 12.99 -12.88
N GLU A 139 19.44 13.52 -12.88
CA GLU A 139 20.39 13.39 -11.79
C GLU A 139 20.18 14.56 -10.81
N ILE A 140 20.21 14.26 -9.51
CA ILE A 140 20.14 15.29 -8.46
C ILE A 140 21.42 15.28 -7.63
N TYR A 141 21.67 16.35 -6.91
CA TYR A 141 22.84 16.47 -6.03
C TYR A 141 22.89 15.28 -5.04
N GLY A 142 24.05 14.61 -4.98
CA GLY A 142 24.26 13.43 -4.16
C GLY A 142 23.82 12.09 -4.79
N ALA A 143 23.24 12.11 -6.00
CA ALA A 143 23.02 10.93 -6.81
C ALA A 143 24.21 10.74 -7.78
N HIS A 144 24.54 9.48 -8.11
CA HIS A 144 25.64 9.16 -9.03
C HIS A 144 25.14 8.75 -10.41
N TRP A 145 23.81 8.78 -10.63
CA TRP A 145 23.21 8.36 -11.90
C TRP A 145 21.82 8.99 -12.09
N PRO A 146 21.42 9.30 -13.33
CA PRO A 146 20.11 9.86 -13.63
C PRO A 146 19.01 8.80 -13.47
N ARG A 147 18.36 8.80 -12.32
CA ARG A 147 17.22 7.94 -11.99
C ARG A 147 16.15 8.62 -11.14
N CYS A 148 16.26 9.93 -10.98
CA CYS A 148 15.32 10.66 -10.15
C CYS A 148 14.13 11.18 -10.97
N HIS A 149 12.94 10.83 -10.52
CA HIS A 149 11.66 11.25 -11.07
C HIS A 149 11.14 12.44 -10.29
N LYS A 150 10.94 13.56 -10.96
CA LYS A 150 10.41 14.77 -10.36
C LYS A 150 8.88 14.73 -10.39
N PRO A 151 8.19 14.86 -9.26
CA PRO A 151 6.73 14.94 -9.25
C PRO A 151 6.25 16.23 -9.92
N MET A 152 5.04 16.19 -10.50
CA MET A 152 4.36 17.37 -11.05
C MET A 152 3.94 18.34 -9.95
N MET A 153 3.56 17.82 -8.78
CA MET A 153 3.25 18.64 -7.61
C MET A 153 4.54 18.99 -6.85
N PRO A 154 4.61 20.18 -6.23
CA PRO A 154 5.80 20.59 -5.49
C PRO A 154 6.00 19.70 -4.25
N ASN A 155 7.25 19.51 -3.89
CA ASN A 155 7.67 18.79 -2.69
C ASN A 155 7.04 17.37 -2.61
N GLY A 156 6.73 16.91 -1.41
CA GLY A 156 6.08 15.63 -1.17
C GLY A 156 4.54 15.66 -1.22
N VAL A 157 3.93 16.75 -1.68
CA VAL A 157 2.46 16.93 -1.69
C VAL A 157 1.76 15.81 -2.44
N GLY A 158 2.27 15.45 -3.62
CA GLY A 158 1.66 14.39 -4.45
C GLY A 158 1.61 13.03 -3.74
N TYR A 159 2.68 12.66 -3.03
CA TYR A 159 2.73 11.41 -2.26
C TYR A 159 1.67 11.37 -1.17
N ILE A 160 1.60 12.45 -0.39
CA ILE A 160 0.65 12.53 0.73
C ILE A 160 -0.78 12.50 0.22
N GLN A 161 -1.10 13.22 -0.84
CA GLN A 161 -2.44 13.19 -1.44
C GLN A 161 -2.81 11.80 -1.96
N ALA A 162 -1.91 11.15 -2.71
CA ALA A 162 -2.16 9.84 -3.29
C ALA A 162 -2.35 8.76 -2.19
N LEU A 163 -1.41 8.69 -1.24
CA LEU A 163 -1.42 7.68 -0.19
C LEU A 163 -2.55 7.91 0.83
N HIS A 164 -2.78 9.15 1.25
CA HIS A 164 -3.89 9.52 2.14
C HIS A 164 -5.24 9.14 1.53
N SER A 165 -5.46 9.55 0.29
CA SER A 165 -6.69 9.19 -0.43
C SER A 165 -6.85 7.68 -0.59
N ALA A 166 -5.76 6.95 -0.86
CA ALA A 166 -5.80 5.49 -0.97
C ALA A 166 -6.16 4.83 0.36
N ALA A 167 -5.56 5.27 1.47
CA ALA A 167 -5.86 4.77 2.80
C ALA A 167 -7.34 4.99 3.17
N LEU A 168 -7.86 6.20 2.96
CA LEU A 168 -9.26 6.53 3.25
C LEU A 168 -10.24 5.74 2.37
N ARG A 169 -9.99 5.65 1.07
CA ARG A 169 -10.86 4.86 0.15
C ARG A 169 -10.92 3.38 0.52
N ARG A 170 -9.88 2.87 1.18
CA ARG A 170 -9.80 1.48 1.67
C ARG A 170 -10.33 1.30 3.10
N GLY A 171 -10.89 2.35 3.70
CA GLY A 171 -11.55 2.31 5.01
C GLY A 171 -10.64 2.56 6.21
N ALA A 172 -9.38 2.99 6.03
CA ALA A 172 -8.54 3.38 7.15
C ALA A 172 -9.10 4.63 7.85
N GLN A 173 -9.09 4.62 9.17
CA GLN A 173 -9.43 5.76 10.01
C GLN A 173 -8.17 6.51 10.40
N ILE A 174 -8.16 7.82 10.19
CA ILE A 174 -7.02 8.67 10.56
C ILE A 174 -7.45 9.64 11.67
N ARG A 175 -6.69 9.63 12.75
CA ARG A 175 -6.91 10.50 13.91
C ARG A 175 -5.69 11.39 14.09
N THR A 176 -5.90 12.69 13.99
CA THR A 176 -4.89 13.72 14.24
C THR A 176 -4.93 14.19 15.70
N ASN A 177 -3.91 14.96 16.13
CA ASN A 177 -3.77 15.45 17.51
C ASN A 177 -3.73 14.31 18.55
N CYS A 178 -3.17 13.16 18.20
CA CYS A 178 -2.97 12.02 19.10
C CYS A 178 -1.54 12.00 19.60
N GLN A 179 -1.33 12.31 20.88
CA GLN A 179 -0.03 12.22 21.57
C GLN A 179 0.05 10.96 22.44
#